data_65cb67be08d69cfc4be3150f9a93671b
#
_entry.id   65cb67be08d69cfc4be3150f9a93671b
#
_cell.length_a   1.000
_cell.length_b   1.000
_cell.length_c   1.000
_cell.angle_alpha   90.00
_cell.angle_beta   90.00
_cell.angle_gamma   90.00
#
_symmetry.space_group_name_H-M   'P 1'
#
loop_
_entity.id
_entity.type
_entity.pdbx_description
1 polymer ?
#
loop_
_entity_poly.entity_id
_entity_poly.type
_entity_poly.pdbx_seq_one_letter_code
_entity_poly.pdbx_strand_id
1 'polypeptide(L)'
;MNDSSHAFSSDGRAGPPASPVVDTAAVPGVEAGVSPLVEGENVLRAHGIRKRVGGPDGELVILSHVEMDVSAGEAIAIVGPSGSGKSTLLGLLAGLDSPSEGTVTLLGKDLGSLDEDERARLRAGRVGFVFQNFQLLPGLSALENVMLPLELAGEGDADERARAMLADVGLDHRAGHQPLQLSGGEQQRVALARAFVSRPALLFADEPTGNLDTDTGEKVVDLMFSLRGKLGSALVLVTHDHALARRCDRRLRMDGGRLDALADTLPGEAGGTPE
;
A
#
# COMPACT_ATOMS: atom_id res chain seq x y z
N MET A 1 -26.52 69.07 20.72
CA MET A 1 -27.39 68.48 21.79
C MET A 1 -27.56 67.03 21.39
N ASN A 2 -26.78 66.19 22.01
CA ASN A 2 -27.10 65.12 22.95
C ASN A 2 -27.94 63.99 22.31
N ASP A 3 -27.68 62.75 22.43
CA ASP A 3 -27.02 61.99 23.47
C ASP A 3 -26.64 60.57 22.97
N SER A 4 -25.65 60.03 23.61
CA SER A 4 -25.08 58.69 23.47
C SER A 4 -26.03 57.62 24.05
N SER A 5 -25.99 56.44 23.50
CA SER A 5 -26.14 55.22 24.31
C SER A 5 -25.50 54.00 23.66
N HIS A 6 -24.51 53.49 24.34
CA HIS A 6 -23.89 52.18 24.13
C HIS A 6 -24.88 51.04 24.39
N ALA A 7 -24.84 50.00 23.54
CA ALA A 7 -25.28 48.69 23.89
C ALA A 7 -24.28 47.63 23.40
N PHE A 8 -23.60 46.99 24.34
CA PHE A 8 -22.81 45.77 24.18
C PHE A 8 -23.71 44.66 23.69
N SER A 9 -23.29 43.93 22.65
CA SER A 9 -23.89 42.65 22.31
C SER A 9 -22.80 41.59 22.14
N SER A 10 -23.06 40.54 22.84
CA SER A 10 -22.33 39.34 23.15
C SER A 10 -21.68 38.59 22.00
N ASP A 11 -20.46 38.21 22.29
CA ASP A 11 -19.59 37.25 21.65
C ASP A 11 -20.31 35.90 21.36
N GLY A 12 -20.53 35.61 20.07
CA GLY A 12 -21.00 34.32 19.56
C GLY A 12 -19.82 33.53 19.01
N ARG A 13 -19.20 32.70 19.87
CA ARG A 13 -18.20 31.72 19.39
C ARG A 13 -18.89 30.68 18.50
N ALA A 14 -18.62 30.72 17.22
CA ALA A 14 -18.91 29.63 16.30
C ALA A 14 -17.99 28.46 16.58
N GLY A 15 -18.57 27.28 16.86
CA GLY A 15 -17.85 26.01 16.98
C GLY A 15 -17.25 25.58 15.63
N PRO A 16 -16.28 24.65 15.64
CA PRO A 16 -15.64 24.18 14.41
C PRO A 16 -16.66 23.49 13.49
N PRO A 17 -16.48 23.60 12.14
CA PRO A 17 -17.38 22.99 11.20
C PRO A 17 -17.30 21.47 11.30
N ALA A 18 -18.46 20.81 11.30
CA ALA A 18 -18.59 19.37 11.27
C ALA A 18 -17.94 18.83 9.98
N SER A 19 -17.15 17.77 10.15
CA SER A 19 -16.54 17.01 9.03
C SER A 19 -17.65 16.51 8.09
N PRO A 20 -17.42 16.53 6.76
CA PRO A 20 -18.41 16.02 5.82
C PRO A 20 -18.55 14.51 6.00
N VAL A 21 -19.78 14.07 6.25
CA VAL A 21 -20.18 12.67 6.15
C VAL A 21 -20.06 12.29 4.67
N VAL A 22 -19.10 11.43 4.34
CA VAL A 22 -18.95 10.89 2.99
C VAL A 22 -20.07 9.86 2.81
N ASP A 23 -21.02 10.20 1.96
CA ASP A 23 -22.08 9.31 1.51
C ASP A 23 -21.46 8.17 0.69
N THR A 24 -21.38 6.98 1.29
CA THR A 24 -20.94 5.76 0.61
C THR A 24 -22.07 5.24 -0.26
N ALA A 25 -22.27 5.87 -1.43
CA ALA A 25 -23.13 5.32 -2.45
C ALA A 25 -22.61 3.93 -2.87
N ALA A 26 -23.43 2.91 -2.69
CA ALA A 26 -23.17 1.53 -3.02
C ALA A 26 -22.78 1.39 -4.51
N VAL A 27 -21.58 0.85 -4.77
CA VAL A 27 -21.12 0.52 -6.12
C VAL A 27 -21.79 -0.82 -6.51
N PRO A 28 -22.58 -0.88 -7.58
CA PRO A 28 -23.12 -2.16 -8.07
C PRO A 28 -22.00 -2.96 -8.73
N GLY A 29 -21.81 -4.21 -8.33
CA GLY A 29 -20.89 -5.15 -8.97
C GLY A 29 -19.97 -5.95 -8.06
N VAL A 30 -19.98 -5.73 -6.73
CA VAL A 30 -19.26 -6.61 -5.79
C VAL A 30 -20.20 -7.73 -5.38
N GLU A 31 -19.83 -8.99 -5.70
CA GLU A 31 -20.58 -10.17 -5.26
C GLU A 31 -20.88 -10.12 -3.76
N ALA A 32 -22.13 -10.41 -3.44
CA ALA A 32 -22.62 -10.52 -2.06
C ALA A 32 -21.84 -11.59 -1.30
N GLY A 33 -20.93 -11.16 -0.41
CA GLY A 33 -20.18 -12.10 0.45
C GLY A 33 -19.04 -11.49 1.27
N VAL A 34 -18.67 -10.25 1.02
CA VAL A 34 -17.63 -9.60 1.83
C VAL A 34 -18.18 -8.30 2.38
N SER A 35 -18.45 -8.28 3.69
CA SER A 35 -18.79 -7.06 4.41
C SER A 35 -17.72 -5.99 4.17
N PRO A 36 -18.08 -4.69 4.05
CA PRO A 36 -17.09 -3.63 4.03
C PRO A 36 -16.22 -3.74 5.28
N LEU A 37 -14.90 -3.62 5.09
CA LEU A 37 -13.94 -3.68 6.20
C LEU A 37 -14.25 -2.55 7.19
N VAL A 38 -14.46 -2.93 8.44
CA VAL A 38 -14.72 -1.96 9.53
C VAL A 38 -13.36 -1.37 9.95
N GLU A 39 -13.33 -0.08 10.20
CA GLU A 39 -12.13 0.60 10.73
C GLU A 39 -11.64 -0.13 12.00
N GLY A 40 -10.34 -0.52 12.01
CA GLY A 40 -9.76 -1.34 13.07
C GLY A 40 -9.80 -2.85 12.82
N GLU A 41 -10.46 -3.34 11.76
CA GLU A 41 -10.39 -4.75 11.37
C GLU A 41 -9.05 -5.06 10.66
N ASN A 42 -8.43 -6.19 11.02
CA ASN A 42 -7.18 -6.60 10.39
C ASN A 42 -7.43 -7.06 8.95
N VAL A 43 -6.82 -6.36 7.99
CA VAL A 43 -6.83 -6.74 6.56
C VAL A 43 -5.78 -7.80 6.25
N LEU A 44 -4.75 -7.90 7.12
CA LEU A 44 -3.66 -8.86 7.00
C LEU A 44 -3.22 -9.31 8.39
N ARG A 45 -2.97 -10.61 8.55
CA ARG A 45 -2.32 -11.17 9.74
C ARG A 45 -1.37 -12.28 9.32
N ALA A 46 -0.16 -12.25 9.86
CA ALA A 46 0.85 -13.27 9.73
C ALA A 46 1.22 -13.79 11.11
N HIS A 47 1.13 -15.10 11.34
CA HIS A 47 1.40 -15.71 12.61
C HIS A 47 2.40 -16.87 12.46
N GLY A 48 3.53 -16.78 13.18
CA GLY A 48 4.56 -17.82 13.24
C GLY A 48 5.22 -18.13 11.91
N ILE A 49 5.27 -17.15 10.97
CA ILE A 49 5.75 -17.41 9.61
C ILE A 49 7.22 -17.81 9.61
N ARG A 50 7.50 -18.97 8.98
CA ARG A 50 8.83 -19.41 8.61
C ARG A 50 8.90 -19.72 7.13
N LYS A 51 10.05 -19.49 6.51
CA LYS A 51 10.32 -19.88 5.13
C LYS A 51 11.69 -20.52 5.04
N ARG A 52 11.71 -21.76 4.55
CA ARG A 52 12.90 -22.53 4.24
C ARG A 52 12.90 -22.91 2.77
N VAL A 53 14.08 -22.94 2.19
CA VAL A 53 14.27 -23.37 0.80
C VAL A 53 15.37 -24.42 0.79
N GLY A 54 15.11 -25.57 0.18
CA GLY A 54 16.12 -26.62 -0.02
C GLY A 54 17.15 -26.16 -1.05
N GLY A 55 18.44 -26.36 -0.75
CA GLY A 55 19.55 -26.10 -1.66
C GLY A 55 20.53 -27.25 -1.69
N PRO A 56 21.51 -27.25 -2.62
CA PRO A 56 22.54 -28.29 -2.72
C PRO A 56 23.36 -28.48 -1.44
N ASP A 57 23.54 -27.42 -0.66
CA ASP A 57 24.35 -27.38 0.56
C ASP A 57 23.51 -27.53 1.85
N GLY A 58 22.21 -27.90 1.73
CA GLY A 58 21.28 -28.03 2.84
C GLY A 58 20.11 -27.07 2.79
N GLU A 59 19.43 -26.92 3.92
CA GLU A 59 18.25 -26.06 4.04
C GLU A 59 18.65 -24.62 4.40
N LEU A 60 18.27 -23.67 3.56
CA LEU A 60 18.44 -22.23 3.82
C LEU A 60 17.18 -21.68 4.49
N VAL A 61 17.32 -21.13 5.69
CA VAL A 61 16.24 -20.42 6.40
C VAL A 61 16.24 -18.96 5.96
N ILE A 62 15.20 -18.56 5.20
CA ILE A 62 15.00 -17.17 4.74
C ILE A 62 14.25 -16.37 5.80
N LEU A 63 13.19 -16.93 6.38
CA LEU A 63 12.43 -16.35 7.49
C LEU A 63 12.41 -17.34 8.64
N SER A 64 12.75 -16.86 9.83
CA SER A 64 12.89 -17.73 11.02
C SER A 64 11.66 -17.65 11.94
N HIS A 65 11.08 -16.48 12.09
CA HIS A 65 9.84 -16.24 12.85
C HIS A 65 9.35 -14.84 12.57
N VAL A 66 8.14 -14.72 11.98
CA VAL A 66 7.53 -13.42 11.71
C VAL A 66 6.11 -13.40 12.28
N GLU A 67 5.84 -12.34 13.04
CA GLU A 67 4.54 -11.97 13.57
C GLU A 67 4.22 -10.56 13.11
N MET A 68 3.08 -10.36 12.47
CA MET A 68 2.57 -9.02 12.14
C MET A 68 1.08 -9.04 11.83
N ASP A 69 0.48 -7.90 12.02
CA ASP A 69 -0.89 -7.59 11.62
C ASP A 69 -0.93 -6.20 10.96
N VAL A 70 -1.90 -5.98 10.10
CA VAL A 70 -2.18 -4.70 9.43
C VAL A 70 -3.66 -4.43 9.54
N SER A 71 -4.02 -3.28 10.10
CA SER A 71 -5.41 -2.82 10.19
C SER A 71 -5.85 -2.14 8.89
N ALA A 72 -7.17 -2.08 8.66
CA ALA A 72 -7.74 -1.33 7.54
C ALA A 72 -7.27 0.14 7.59
N GLY A 73 -6.79 0.65 6.47
CA GLY A 73 -6.27 2.01 6.34
C GLY A 73 -4.90 2.26 7.00
N GLU A 74 -4.28 1.30 7.67
CA GLU A 74 -2.97 1.44 8.29
C GLU A 74 -1.83 1.35 7.25
N ALA A 75 -0.77 2.16 7.41
CA ALA A 75 0.47 2.04 6.66
C ALA A 75 1.59 1.47 7.55
N ILE A 76 2.20 0.38 7.12
CA ILE A 76 3.34 -0.24 7.80
C ILE A 76 4.54 -0.23 6.86
N ALA A 77 5.70 0.22 7.36
CA ALA A 77 6.96 0.07 6.64
C ALA A 77 7.79 -1.08 7.22
N ILE A 78 8.34 -1.91 6.35
CA ILE A 78 9.31 -2.96 6.67
C ILE A 78 10.66 -2.50 6.14
N VAL A 79 11.60 -2.18 7.06
CA VAL A 79 12.94 -1.72 6.72
C VAL A 79 13.98 -2.78 7.06
N GLY A 80 15.08 -2.81 6.33
CA GLY A 80 16.18 -3.73 6.62
C GLY A 80 17.18 -3.83 5.46
N PRO A 81 18.35 -4.44 5.68
CA PRO A 81 19.39 -4.58 4.67
C PRO A 81 18.90 -5.42 3.48
N SER A 82 19.60 -5.30 2.34
CA SER A 82 19.36 -6.18 1.18
C SER A 82 19.60 -7.65 1.59
N GLY A 83 18.78 -8.55 1.09
CA GLY A 83 18.87 -9.98 1.42
C GLY A 83 18.32 -10.38 2.79
N SER A 84 17.72 -9.48 3.56
CA SER A 84 17.12 -9.82 4.88
C SER A 84 15.80 -10.62 4.79
N GLY A 85 15.24 -10.83 3.59
CA GLY A 85 14.02 -11.60 3.38
C GLY A 85 12.76 -10.75 3.13
N LYS A 86 12.87 -9.42 2.97
CA LYS A 86 11.72 -8.49 2.83
C LYS A 86 10.79 -8.84 1.65
N SER A 87 11.34 -9.01 0.45
CA SER A 87 10.54 -9.37 -0.74
C SER A 87 9.96 -10.77 -0.64
N THR A 88 10.67 -11.71 0.01
CA THR A 88 10.12 -13.04 0.32
C THR A 88 8.93 -12.93 1.27
N LEU A 89 9.06 -12.15 2.34
CA LEU A 89 7.96 -11.90 3.27
C LEU A 89 6.77 -11.29 2.54
N LEU A 90 6.98 -10.25 1.71
CA LEU A 90 5.92 -9.62 0.93
C LEU A 90 5.20 -10.62 0.03
N GLY A 91 5.92 -11.52 -0.65
CA GLY A 91 5.34 -12.58 -1.47
C GLY A 91 4.47 -13.56 -0.68
N LEU A 92 4.88 -13.93 0.54
CA LEU A 92 4.09 -14.78 1.43
C LEU A 92 2.83 -14.07 1.93
N LEU A 93 2.96 -12.81 2.36
CA LEU A 93 1.84 -12.00 2.83
C LEU A 93 0.78 -11.77 1.76
N ALA A 94 1.22 -11.65 0.51
CA ALA A 94 0.36 -11.48 -0.65
C ALA A 94 -0.22 -12.80 -1.18
N GLY A 95 0.19 -13.95 -0.63
CA GLY A 95 -0.22 -15.27 -1.10
C GLY A 95 0.31 -15.61 -2.50
N LEU A 96 1.45 -15.04 -2.91
CA LEU A 96 2.17 -15.38 -4.13
C LEU A 96 3.10 -16.58 -3.93
N ASP A 97 3.39 -16.92 -2.66
CA ASP A 97 4.14 -18.08 -2.23
C ASP A 97 3.54 -18.57 -0.91
N SER A 98 3.92 -19.77 -0.46
CA SER A 98 3.43 -20.36 0.78
C SER A 98 4.54 -20.43 1.82
N PRO A 99 4.25 -20.16 3.11
CA PRO A 99 5.20 -20.35 4.19
C PRO A 99 5.48 -21.85 4.39
N SER A 100 6.67 -22.16 4.94
CA SER A 100 7.00 -23.51 5.36
C SER A 100 6.33 -23.89 6.68
N GLU A 101 6.10 -22.92 7.55
CA GLU A 101 5.37 -23.02 8.81
C GLU A 101 4.63 -21.69 9.09
N GLY A 102 3.59 -21.74 9.92
CA GLY A 102 2.77 -20.58 10.27
C GLY A 102 1.60 -20.36 9.33
N THR A 103 0.85 -19.28 9.56
CA THR A 103 -0.38 -18.97 8.81
C THR A 103 -0.41 -17.51 8.37
N VAL A 104 -0.98 -17.27 7.18
CA VAL A 104 -1.29 -15.92 6.69
C VAL A 104 -2.78 -15.81 6.46
N THR A 105 -3.40 -14.84 7.11
CA THR A 105 -4.81 -14.47 6.86
C THR A 105 -4.81 -13.16 6.08
N LEU A 106 -5.39 -13.17 4.90
CA LEU A 106 -5.54 -12.01 4.02
C LEU A 106 -7.02 -11.73 3.81
N LEU A 107 -7.47 -10.50 4.11
CA LEU A 107 -8.87 -10.07 3.96
C LEU A 107 -9.86 -11.06 4.60
N GLY A 108 -9.52 -11.56 5.81
CA GLY A 108 -10.33 -12.51 6.58
C GLY A 108 -10.27 -13.97 6.10
N LYS A 109 -9.45 -14.30 5.11
CA LYS A 109 -9.28 -15.68 4.60
C LYS A 109 -7.89 -16.23 4.93
N ASP A 110 -7.83 -17.44 5.47
CA ASP A 110 -6.57 -18.18 5.65
C ASP A 110 -6.07 -18.67 4.29
N LEU A 111 -4.91 -18.14 3.85
CA LEU A 111 -4.29 -18.48 2.58
C LEU A 111 -3.86 -19.94 2.50
N GLY A 112 -3.58 -20.58 3.65
CA GLY A 112 -3.21 -21.99 3.70
C GLY A 112 -4.34 -22.94 3.32
N SER A 113 -5.60 -22.50 3.48
CA SER A 113 -6.80 -23.25 3.12
C SER A 113 -7.24 -23.12 1.66
N LEU A 114 -6.62 -22.19 0.90
CA LEU A 114 -7.00 -21.86 -0.47
C LEU A 114 -6.04 -22.46 -1.48
N ASP A 115 -6.58 -22.91 -2.61
CA ASP A 115 -5.76 -23.24 -3.78
C ASP A 115 -5.25 -21.97 -4.50
N GLU A 116 -4.43 -22.12 -5.54
CA GLU A 116 -3.80 -21.01 -6.25
C GLU A 116 -4.84 -20.13 -6.97
N ASP A 117 -5.86 -20.73 -7.56
CA ASP A 117 -6.93 -20.01 -8.25
C ASP A 117 -7.81 -19.23 -7.25
N GLU A 118 -8.08 -19.79 -6.08
CA GLU A 118 -8.81 -19.14 -5.00
C GLU A 118 -8.01 -17.95 -4.43
N ARG A 119 -6.69 -18.11 -4.24
CA ARG A 119 -5.80 -17.02 -3.85
C ARG A 119 -5.78 -15.89 -4.90
N ALA A 120 -5.70 -16.26 -6.19
CA ALA A 120 -5.75 -15.28 -7.28
C ALA A 120 -7.08 -14.52 -7.28
N ARG A 121 -8.23 -15.19 -7.12
CA ARG A 121 -9.55 -14.54 -6.99
C ARG A 121 -9.65 -13.66 -5.75
N LEU A 122 -9.07 -14.07 -4.62
CA LEU A 122 -9.03 -13.27 -3.40
C LEU A 122 -8.27 -11.95 -3.61
N ARG A 123 -7.16 -11.98 -4.36
CA ARG A 123 -6.35 -10.79 -4.69
C ARG A 123 -7.02 -9.89 -5.71
N ALA A 124 -7.74 -10.47 -6.69
CA ALA A 124 -8.32 -9.74 -7.81
C ALA A 124 -9.20 -8.57 -7.33
N GLY A 125 -8.88 -7.36 -7.79
CA GLY A 125 -9.60 -6.14 -7.46
C GLY A 125 -9.44 -5.62 -6.01
N ARG A 126 -8.86 -6.42 -5.11
CA ARG A 126 -8.81 -6.13 -3.67
C ARG A 126 -7.39 -5.88 -3.12
N VAL A 127 -6.38 -6.35 -3.84
CA VAL A 127 -4.96 -6.19 -3.49
C VAL A 127 -4.23 -5.55 -4.66
N GLY A 128 -3.55 -4.42 -4.39
CA GLY A 128 -2.70 -3.74 -5.35
C GLY A 128 -1.22 -4.04 -5.12
N PHE A 129 -0.43 -3.92 -6.19
CA PHE A 129 1.02 -4.13 -6.15
C PHE A 129 1.76 -3.02 -6.85
N VAL A 130 2.82 -2.51 -6.21
CA VAL A 130 3.79 -1.57 -6.77
C VAL A 130 5.18 -2.14 -6.57
N PHE A 131 5.96 -2.25 -7.64
CA PHE A 131 7.29 -2.85 -7.62
C PHE A 131 8.35 -1.85 -8.08
N GLN A 132 9.59 -2.07 -7.66
CA GLN A 132 10.75 -1.28 -8.04
C GLN A 132 10.94 -1.21 -9.57
N ASN A 133 10.72 -2.31 -10.29
CA ASN A 133 10.88 -2.40 -11.75
C ASN A 133 9.57 -2.13 -12.51
N PHE A 134 8.62 -1.40 -11.91
CA PHE A 134 7.32 -1.03 -12.46
C PHE A 134 6.44 -2.22 -12.87
N GLN A 135 7.01 -3.27 -13.44
CA GLN A 135 6.36 -4.50 -13.94
C GLN A 135 5.16 -4.20 -14.87
N LEU A 136 5.32 -3.19 -15.73
CA LEU A 136 4.36 -2.92 -16.79
C LEU A 136 4.53 -3.96 -17.91
N LEU A 137 3.41 -4.35 -18.52
CA LEU A 137 3.40 -5.23 -19.69
C LEU A 137 3.85 -4.43 -20.92
N PRO A 138 4.99 -4.77 -21.54
CA PRO A 138 5.61 -3.91 -22.55
C PRO A 138 4.83 -3.86 -23.88
N GLY A 139 3.97 -4.87 -24.13
CA GLY A 139 3.09 -4.93 -25.31
C GLY A 139 1.79 -4.14 -25.17
N LEU A 140 1.48 -3.64 -23.97
CA LEU A 140 0.29 -2.87 -23.68
C LEU A 140 0.62 -1.38 -23.52
N SER A 141 -0.29 -0.52 -23.95
CA SER A 141 -0.24 0.92 -23.66
C SER A 141 -0.40 1.21 -22.14
N ALA A 142 -0.17 2.45 -21.74
CA ALA A 142 -0.42 2.90 -20.37
C ALA A 142 -1.87 2.66 -19.95
N LEU A 143 -2.82 2.97 -20.82
CA LEU A 143 -4.24 2.75 -20.58
C LEU A 143 -4.55 1.25 -20.38
N GLU A 144 -4.12 0.39 -21.30
CA GLU A 144 -4.35 -1.05 -21.22
C GLU A 144 -3.68 -1.68 -19.99
N ASN A 145 -2.48 -1.23 -19.59
CA ASN A 145 -1.86 -1.65 -18.33
C ASN A 145 -2.73 -1.31 -17.11
N VAL A 146 -3.36 -0.13 -17.09
CA VAL A 146 -4.24 0.29 -16.00
C VAL A 146 -5.61 -0.39 -16.06
N MET A 147 -6.14 -0.70 -17.25
CA MET A 147 -7.40 -1.42 -17.42
C MET A 147 -7.32 -2.87 -16.96
N LEU A 148 -6.16 -3.51 -17.12
CA LEU A 148 -5.98 -4.95 -16.93
C LEU A 148 -6.55 -5.52 -15.61
N PRO A 149 -6.34 -4.92 -14.42
CA PRO A 149 -6.93 -5.44 -13.18
C PRO A 149 -8.45 -5.41 -13.18
N LEU A 150 -9.07 -4.44 -13.84
CA LEU A 150 -10.53 -4.31 -13.95
C LEU A 150 -11.11 -5.34 -14.92
N GLU A 151 -10.44 -5.54 -16.06
CA GLU A 151 -10.84 -6.56 -17.05
C GLU A 151 -10.75 -7.98 -16.46
N LEU A 152 -9.68 -8.27 -15.71
CA LEU A 152 -9.54 -9.55 -15.02
C LEU A 152 -10.58 -9.76 -13.92
N ALA A 153 -11.08 -8.68 -13.33
CA ALA A 153 -12.18 -8.71 -12.37
C ALA A 153 -13.56 -8.75 -13.04
N GLY A 154 -13.65 -8.62 -14.39
CA GLY A 154 -14.91 -8.61 -15.13
C GLY A 154 -15.70 -7.29 -15.03
N GLU A 155 -15.03 -6.18 -14.68
CA GLU A 155 -15.64 -4.86 -14.53
C GLU A 155 -15.96 -4.24 -15.89
N GLY A 156 -17.23 -3.85 -16.10
CA GLY A 156 -17.71 -3.36 -17.42
C GLY A 156 -17.28 -1.92 -17.75
N ASP A 157 -16.79 -1.16 -16.78
CA ASP A 157 -16.40 0.26 -16.89
C ASP A 157 -14.88 0.48 -16.89
N ALA A 158 -14.12 -0.54 -17.28
CA ALA A 158 -12.66 -0.57 -17.18
C ALA A 158 -11.99 0.62 -17.90
N ASP A 159 -12.40 0.97 -19.12
CA ASP A 159 -11.81 2.09 -19.90
C ASP A 159 -12.04 3.44 -19.19
N GLU A 160 -13.26 3.71 -18.74
CA GLU A 160 -13.61 4.97 -18.08
C GLU A 160 -12.83 5.15 -16.77
N ARG A 161 -12.79 4.12 -15.92
CA ARG A 161 -12.06 4.15 -14.65
C ARG A 161 -10.55 4.25 -14.85
N ALA A 162 -10.01 3.55 -15.83
CA ALA A 162 -8.57 3.62 -16.14
C ALA A 162 -8.16 5.01 -16.65
N ARG A 163 -8.97 5.67 -17.50
CA ARG A 163 -8.74 7.05 -17.94
C ARG A 163 -8.82 8.04 -16.79
N ALA A 164 -9.81 7.91 -15.92
CA ALA A 164 -9.92 8.74 -14.72
C ALA A 164 -8.70 8.58 -13.82
N MET A 165 -8.23 7.35 -13.60
CA MET A 165 -7.04 7.08 -12.80
C MET A 165 -5.75 7.61 -13.46
N LEU A 166 -5.61 7.51 -14.80
CA LEU A 166 -4.48 8.13 -15.51
C LEU A 166 -4.49 9.66 -15.38
N ALA A 167 -5.66 10.29 -15.41
CA ALA A 167 -5.79 11.72 -15.14
C ALA A 167 -5.40 12.07 -13.69
N ASP A 168 -5.83 11.26 -12.71
CA ASP A 168 -5.46 11.43 -11.28
C ASP A 168 -3.93 11.36 -11.06
N VAL A 169 -3.20 10.59 -11.89
CA VAL A 169 -1.73 10.52 -11.85
C VAL A 169 -1.03 11.47 -12.85
N GLY A 170 -1.78 12.33 -13.56
CA GLY A 170 -1.29 13.33 -14.51
C GLY A 170 -0.74 12.74 -15.81
N LEU A 171 -1.30 11.62 -16.28
CA LEU A 171 -0.85 10.89 -17.49
C LEU A 171 -1.97 10.64 -18.52
N ASP A 172 -3.07 11.40 -18.48
CA ASP A 172 -4.15 11.34 -19.47
C ASP A 172 -3.64 11.50 -20.91
N HIS A 173 -2.70 12.43 -21.13
CA HIS A 173 -2.06 12.70 -22.41
C HIS A 173 -1.08 11.57 -22.87
N ARG A 174 -0.76 10.62 -22.00
CA ARG A 174 0.11 9.47 -22.25
C ARG A 174 -0.64 8.14 -22.40
N ALA A 175 -1.96 8.13 -22.34
CA ALA A 175 -2.79 6.92 -22.32
C ALA A 175 -2.44 5.89 -23.44
N GLY A 176 -2.13 6.34 -24.64
CA GLY A 176 -1.75 5.48 -25.77
C GLY A 176 -0.27 5.12 -25.85
N HIS A 177 0.60 5.58 -24.94
CA HIS A 177 2.04 5.30 -24.99
C HIS A 177 2.34 3.93 -24.38
N GLN A 178 3.27 3.19 -25.01
CA GLN A 178 3.82 1.96 -24.45
C GLN A 178 4.91 2.25 -23.41
N PRO A 179 5.21 1.33 -22.47
CA PRO A 179 6.19 1.54 -21.40
C PRO A 179 7.55 2.06 -21.89
N LEU A 180 8.06 1.58 -23.03
CA LEU A 180 9.34 2.03 -23.60
C LEU A 180 9.35 3.50 -24.08
N GLN A 181 8.18 4.11 -24.23
CA GLN A 181 8.00 5.51 -24.63
C GLN A 181 7.84 6.45 -23.43
N LEU A 182 7.84 5.89 -22.21
CA LEU A 182 7.63 6.60 -20.95
C LEU A 182 8.95 6.71 -20.18
N SER A 183 9.16 7.85 -19.52
CA SER A 183 10.24 7.99 -18.53
C SER A 183 10.01 7.07 -17.34
N GLY A 184 11.05 6.79 -16.52
CA GLY A 184 10.92 5.96 -15.32
C GLY A 184 9.85 6.46 -14.34
N GLY A 185 9.79 7.77 -14.13
CA GLY A 185 8.75 8.38 -13.28
C GLY A 185 7.34 8.27 -13.87
N GLU A 186 7.18 8.37 -15.21
CA GLU A 186 5.90 8.12 -15.87
C GLU A 186 5.50 6.64 -15.76
N GLN A 187 6.44 5.70 -15.97
CA GLN A 187 6.19 4.27 -15.80
C GLN A 187 5.74 3.94 -14.37
N GLN A 188 6.37 4.53 -13.35
CA GLN A 188 5.98 4.33 -11.95
C GLN A 188 4.60 4.91 -11.65
N ARG A 189 4.24 6.07 -12.22
CA ARG A 189 2.88 6.61 -12.10
C ARG A 189 1.84 5.73 -12.79
N VAL A 190 2.15 5.12 -13.95
CA VAL A 190 1.27 4.10 -14.57
C VAL A 190 1.13 2.87 -13.66
N ALA A 191 2.23 2.41 -13.03
CA ALA A 191 2.18 1.28 -12.08
C ALA A 191 1.34 1.62 -10.85
N LEU A 192 1.42 2.85 -10.32
CA LEU A 192 0.53 3.34 -9.26
C LEU A 192 -0.94 3.35 -9.73
N ALA A 193 -1.21 3.92 -10.90
CA ALA A 193 -2.56 3.94 -11.46
C ALA A 193 -3.14 2.52 -11.58
N ARG A 194 -2.38 1.58 -12.11
CA ARG A 194 -2.76 0.16 -12.19
C ARG A 194 -3.05 -0.45 -10.82
N ALA A 195 -2.23 -0.14 -9.82
CA ALA A 195 -2.39 -0.68 -8.48
C ALA A 195 -3.64 -0.14 -7.77
N PHE A 196 -4.02 1.12 -8.03
CA PHE A 196 -5.11 1.80 -7.35
C PHE A 196 -6.45 1.82 -8.10
N VAL A 197 -6.48 1.49 -9.41
CA VAL A 197 -7.69 1.59 -10.24
C VAL A 197 -8.85 0.74 -9.72
N SER A 198 -8.55 -0.40 -9.11
CA SER A 198 -9.55 -1.30 -8.49
C SER A 198 -9.95 -0.87 -7.08
N ARG A 199 -9.41 0.24 -6.55
CA ARG A 199 -9.62 0.70 -5.16
C ARG A 199 -9.30 -0.40 -4.14
N PRO A 200 -8.06 -0.90 -4.11
CA PRO A 200 -7.71 -2.05 -3.29
C PRO A 200 -7.86 -1.75 -1.80
N ALA A 201 -8.25 -2.76 -1.02
CA ALA A 201 -8.24 -2.70 0.44
C ALA A 201 -6.82 -2.66 1.01
N LEU A 202 -5.88 -3.32 0.32
CA LEU A 202 -4.47 -3.42 0.72
C LEU A 202 -3.55 -3.22 -0.48
N LEU A 203 -2.53 -2.38 -0.30
CA LEU A 203 -1.44 -2.17 -1.26
C LEU A 203 -0.15 -2.77 -0.72
N PHE A 204 0.53 -3.56 -1.52
CA PHE A 204 1.92 -3.96 -1.30
C PHE A 204 2.85 -3.12 -2.19
N ALA A 205 3.88 -2.52 -1.62
CA ALA A 205 4.88 -1.74 -2.33
C ALA A 205 6.29 -2.24 -1.98
N ASP A 206 7.03 -2.72 -2.99
CA ASP A 206 8.41 -3.19 -2.85
C ASP A 206 9.36 -2.19 -3.53
N GLU A 207 10.10 -1.41 -2.72
CA GLU A 207 11.07 -0.39 -3.14
C GLU A 207 10.52 0.55 -4.24
N PRO A 208 9.37 1.23 -4.03
CA PRO A 208 8.62 1.90 -5.10
C PRO A 208 9.38 3.04 -5.80
N THR A 209 10.50 3.50 -5.24
CA THR A 209 11.33 4.59 -5.78
C THR A 209 12.76 4.15 -6.12
N GLY A 210 13.09 2.87 -5.94
CA GLY A 210 14.48 2.39 -6.04
C GLY A 210 15.15 2.58 -7.41
N ASN A 211 14.39 2.82 -8.48
CA ASN A 211 14.89 3.06 -9.85
C ASN A 211 14.68 4.51 -10.31
N LEU A 212 14.36 5.44 -9.41
CA LEU A 212 14.09 6.84 -9.73
C LEU A 212 15.16 7.75 -9.12
N ASP A 213 15.37 8.92 -9.74
CA ASP A 213 16.09 10.00 -9.08
C ASP A 213 15.29 10.55 -7.89
N THR A 214 15.97 11.24 -6.99
CA THR A 214 15.39 11.71 -5.71
C THR A 214 14.16 12.58 -5.92
N ASP A 215 14.21 13.58 -6.82
CA ASP A 215 13.11 14.53 -7.02
C ASP A 215 11.87 13.86 -7.63
N THR A 216 12.10 12.92 -8.56
CA THR A 216 11.02 12.12 -9.16
C THR A 216 10.46 11.13 -8.14
N GLY A 217 11.33 10.51 -7.34
CA GLY A 217 10.95 9.58 -6.27
C GLY A 217 10.02 10.23 -5.24
N GLU A 218 10.37 11.43 -4.75
CA GLU A 218 9.54 12.19 -3.80
C GLU A 218 8.13 12.45 -4.35
N LYS A 219 8.01 12.91 -5.60
CA LYS A 219 6.71 13.15 -6.25
C LYS A 219 5.87 11.88 -6.38
N VAL A 220 6.50 10.75 -6.70
CA VAL A 220 5.83 9.44 -6.79
C VAL A 220 5.35 8.98 -5.42
N VAL A 221 6.16 9.17 -4.38
CA VAL A 221 5.79 8.86 -2.99
C VAL A 221 4.61 9.72 -2.54
N ASP A 222 4.66 11.04 -2.78
CA ASP A 222 3.56 11.96 -2.43
C ASP A 222 2.25 11.54 -3.10
N LEU A 223 2.31 11.18 -4.38
CA LEU A 223 1.17 10.68 -5.13
C LEU A 223 0.64 9.37 -4.54
N MET A 224 1.51 8.41 -4.23
CA MET A 224 1.13 7.13 -3.62
C MET A 224 0.40 7.32 -2.28
N PHE A 225 0.94 8.15 -1.38
CA PHE A 225 0.29 8.42 -0.09
C PHE A 225 -1.01 9.22 -0.24
N SER A 226 -1.08 10.14 -1.21
CA SER A 226 -2.30 10.87 -1.54
C SER A 226 -3.41 9.94 -2.02
N LEU A 227 -3.12 9.05 -2.98
CA LEU A 227 -4.08 8.05 -3.48
C LEU A 227 -4.51 7.09 -2.38
N ARG A 228 -3.55 6.59 -1.57
CA ARG A 228 -3.84 5.75 -0.40
C ARG A 228 -4.84 6.43 0.55
N GLY A 229 -4.56 7.68 0.94
CA GLY A 229 -5.43 8.43 1.85
C GLY A 229 -6.83 8.69 1.26
N LYS A 230 -6.90 9.04 -0.03
CA LYS A 230 -8.17 9.26 -0.77
C LYS A 230 -9.03 7.99 -0.84
N LEU A 231 -8.41 6.82 -0.96
CA LEU A 231 -9.10 5.54 -1.16
C LEU A 231 -9.24 4.71 0.12
N GLY A 232 -8.58 5.10 1.22
CA GLY A 232 -8.62 4.37 2.49
C GLY A 232 -7.87 3.03 2.48
N SER A 233 -6.97 2.81 1.52
CA SER A 233 -6.21 1.56 1.40
C SER A 233 -5.20 1.40 2.54
N ALA A 234 -5.07 0.20 3.10
CA ALA A 234 -3.92 -0.16 3.91
C ALA A 234 -2.66 -0.29 3.04
N LEU A 235 -1.47 -0.15 3.63
CA LEU A 235 -0.19 -0.21 2.92
C LEU A 235 0.83 -1.06 3.68
N VAL A 236 1.43 -2.03 3.00
CA VAL A 236 2.67 -2.68 3.43
C VAL A 236 3.79 -2.24 2.48
N LEU A 237 4.68 -1.40 3.00
CA LEU A 237 5.80 -0.82 2.27
C LEU A 237 7.10 -1.51 2.66
N VAL A 238 7.80 -2.07 1.70
CA VAL A 238 9.18 -2.56 1.86
C VAL A 238 10.12 -1.49 1.31
N THR A 239 11.07 -1.04 2.11
CA THR A 239 12.06 -0.05 1.67
C THR A 239 13.33 -0.10 2.53
N HIS A 240 14.44 0.38 1.97
CA HIS A 240 15.65 0.70 2.72
C HIS A 240 15.75 2.21 3.04
N ASP A 241 14.84 3.02 2.47
CA ASP A 241 14.78 4.46 2.73
C ASP A 241 14.03 4.75 4.05
N HIS A 242 14.79 5.22 5.05
CA HIS A 242 14.26 5.59 6.35
C HIS A 242 13.37 6.86 6.31
N ALA A 243 13.57 7.77 5.35
CA ALA A 243 12.74 8.96 5.21
C ALA A 243 11.35 8.56 4.70
N LEU A 244 11.30 7.68 3.71
CA LEU A 244 10.06 7.11 3.21
C LEU A 244 9.35 6.29 4.29
N ALA A 245 10.07 5.44 5.04
CA ALA A 245 9.51 4.63 6.12
C ALA A 245 8.87 5.47 7.24
N ARG A 246 9.39 6.67 7.53
CA ARG A 246 8.80 7.59 8.53
C ARG A 246 7.42 8.14 8.15
N ARG A 247 6.99 7.99 6.90
CA ARG A 247 5.64 8.38 6.45
C ARG A 247 4.57 7.35 6.80
N CYS A 248 4.97 6.16 7.22
CA CYS A 248 4.08 5.09 7.65
C CYS A 248 3.73 5.22 9.14
N ASP A 249 2.57 4.68 9.51
CA ASP A 249 2.03 4.72 10.88
C ASP A 249 2.85 3.84 11.84
N ARG A 250 3.34 2.69 11.34
CA ARG A 250 4.24 1.78 12.08
C ARG A 250 5.45 1.40 11.23
N ARG A 251 6.54 1.11 11.93
CA ARG A 251 7.79 0.67 11.29
C ARG A 251 8.27 -0.61 11.94
N LEU A 252 8.62 -1.57 11.09
CA LEU A 252 9.16 -2.87 11.49
C LEU A 252 10.56 -3.01 10.88
N ARG A 253 11.49 -3.59 11.63
CA ARG A 253 12.84 -3.90 11.16
C ARG A 253 12.94 -5.38 10.83
N MET A 254 13.38 -5.66 9.63
CA MET A 254 13.70 -7.01 9.20
C MET A 254 15.22 -7.21 9.23
N ASP A 255 15.68 -8.20 10.01
CA ASP A 255 17.09 -8.54 10.14
C ASP A 255 17.23 -10.06 10.32
N GLY A 256 18.11 -10.69 9.52
CA GLY A 256 18.36 -12.14 9.58
C GLY A 256 17.08 -13.02 9.54
N GLY A 257 16.08 -12.62 8.76
CA GLY A 257 14.81 -13.35 8.63
C GLY A 257 13.86 -13.20 9.83
N ARG A 258 14.09 -12.24 10.71
CA ARG A 258 13.22 -11.87 11.84
C ARG A 258 12.63 -10.50 11.65
N LEU A 259 11.44 -10.28 12.18
CA LEU A 259 10.72 -9.02 12.11
C LEU A 259 10.50 -8.51 13.54
N ASP A 260 11.07 -7.34 13.85
CA ASP A 260 10.94 -6.69 15.14
C ASP A 260 10.33 -5.29 15.00
N ALA A 261 9.63 -4.80 16.03
CA ALA A 261 9.16 -3.42 16.04
C ALA A 261 10.35 -2.45 16.09
N LEU A 262 10.36 -1.47 15.19
CA LEU A 262 11.34 -0.40 15.22
C LEU A 262 10.85 0.67 16.20
N ALA A 263 11.49 0.79 17.37
CA ALA A 263 11.18 1.84 18.32
C ALA A 263 11.48 3.23 17.72
N ASP A 264 10.65 4.21 18.04
CA ASP A 264 10.84 5.63 17.68
C ASP A 264 11.91 6.30 18.52
N THR A 265 13.12 5.72 18.59
CA THR A 265 14.26 6.42 19.17
C THR A 265 14.75 7.44 18.14
N LEU A 266 14.50 8.71 18.42
CA LEU A 266 15.15 9.83 17.76
C LEU A 266 16.69 9.61 17.88
N PRO A 267 17.46 9.68 16.79
CA PRO A 267 18.92 9.71 16.91
C PRO A 267 19.30 11.08 17.51
N GLY A 268 19.53 11.14 18.81
CA GLY A 268 19.89 12.40 19.47
C GLY A 268 20.04 12.36 20.99
N GLU A 269 19.72 11.27 21.70
CA GLU A 269 19.97 11.18 23.15
C GLU A 269 20.91 10.01 23.50
N ALA A 270 22.09 10.01 22.91
CA ALA A 270 23.23 9.25 23.46
C ALA A 270 23.88 10.13 24.49
N GLY A 271 23.53 9.88 25.77
CA GLY A 271 24.19 10.13 27.00
C GLY A 271 25.37 11.09 27.06
N GLY A 272 25.14 12.30 27.53
CA GLY A 272 26.14 13.02 28.29
C GLY A 272 26.26 12.37 29.65
N THR A 273 27.34 11.63 29.87
CA THR A 273 27.79 11.22 31.20
C THR A 273 28.31 12.47 31.89
N PRO A 274 27.83 12.88 33.08
CA PRO A 274 28.52 13.88 33.87
C PRO A 274 29.71 13.22 34.58
N GLU A 275 30.87 13.79 34.42
CA GLU A 275 32.02 13.61 35.34
C GLU A 275 31.73 14.29 36.69
#